data_b1d3c9c1c6ba14add44cc740a1688e85
#
_entry.id   b1d3c9c1c6ba14add44cc740a1688e85
#
_cell.length_a   1.000
_cell.length_b   1.000
_cell.length_c   1.000
_cell.angle_alpha   90.00
_cell.angle_beta   90.00
_cell.angle_gamma   90.00
#
_symmetry.space_group_name_H-M   'P 1'
#
loop_
_entity.id
_entity.type
_entity.pdbx_description
1 polymer ?
#
loop_
_entity_poly.entity_id
_entity_poly.type
_entity_poly.pdbx_seq_one_letter_code
_entity_poly.pdbx_strand_id
1 'polypeptide(L)'
;MIKDNERWYCIQCGNTSLQYFVTYNSTILDKTITYCRRCIQLGRMDSITDICIVKSFQKATKANYQLPFELSKQQQYASEAIVQAIKNNNDLLLYAVTGAGKTEMMFEGIRIARQMGHNIAIVSPRVDVIIEISHRIKDAFIDERIDVLHQSSRQQYNGHFVIATIHQLLRFKQHFDTVFVDEVDAFPLSMDPQLSNAIQLASKSNHSHIFMTATPPRHFLKQFPPEKVIKLPARFHRHPLPIPKFKYFELKSTRKQNLLLNLFRYQINQQRFTLVFFNNIEIMNKMYQQYKMDIADLICVHSEDDLRFEKIEALRRGQHKIVFTTTILERGFTMTHLDVVVVDAGSFQQEALIQIAGRVGRKQQSPSGLVLFLHEGVTLSMILAKRNIISMNRLAIKRGWIDA
;
A
#
# COMPACT_ATOMS: atom_id res chain seq x y z
N MET A 1 12.82 -17.72 23.54
CA MET A 1 11.41 -17.67 24.03
C MET A 1 11.40 -17.67 25.55
N ILE A 2 10.36 -17.13 26.16
CA ILE A 2 10.18 -17.11 27.62
C ILE A 2 8.95 -17.96 27.96
N LYS A 3 9.06 -18.75 29.05
CA LYS A 3 7.92 -19.44 29.65
C LYS A 3 7.63 -18.77 30.99
N ASP A 4 6.46 -18.17 31.13
CA ASP A 4 6.01 -17.52 32.36
C ASP A 4 4.67 -18.16 32.78
N ASN A 5 4.60 -18.66 34.03
CA ASN A 5 3.42 -19.33 34.59
C ASN A 5 2.75 -20.31 33.62
N GLU A 6 3.52 -21.24 33.04
CA GLU A 6 3.10 -22.23 32.03
C GLU A 6 2.69 -21.68 30.65
N ARG A 7 2.74 -20.37 30.44
CA ARG A 7 2.44 -19.74 29.14
C ARG A 7 3.71 -19.40 28.37
N TRP A 8 3.75 -19.80 27.12
CA TRP A 8 4.82 -19.42 26.21
C TRP A 8 4.61 -18.00 25.67
N TYR A 9 5.68 -17.24 25.66
CA TYR A 9 5.76 -15.93 25.02
C TYR A 9 6.90 -15.89 24.00
N CYS A 10 6.57 -15.54 22.75
CA CYS A 10 7.59 -15.36 21.71
C CYS A 10 8.16 -13.94 21.78
N ILE A 11 9.42 -13.81 22.20
CA ILE A 11 10.08 -12.50 22.35
C ILE A 11 10.14 -11.74 21.00
N GLN A 12 10.28 -12.46 19.88
CA GLN A 12 10.40 -11.85 18.56
C GLN A 12 9.08 -11.24 18.07
N CYS A 13 7.98 -11.98 18.10
CA CYS A 13 6.72 -11.53 17.51
C CYS A 13 5.60 -11.22 18.52
N GLY A 14 5.87 -11.37 19.82
CA GLY A 14 4.87 -11.11 20.87
C GLY A 14 3.75 -12.16 20.94
N ASN A 15 3.85 -13.29 20.22
CA ASN A 15 2.81 -14.32 20.22
C ASN A 15 2.68 -14.99 21.59
N THR A 16 1.44 -15.13 22.06
CA THR A 16 1.05 -15.88 23.27
C THR A 16 0.08 -17.02 23.00
N SER A 17 -0.43 -17.12 21.78
CA SER A 17 -1.43 -18.13 21.40
C SER A 17 -0.78 -19.49 21.24
N LEU A 18 -1.25 -20.49 22.03
CA LEU A 18 -0.69 -21.84 22.10
C LEU A 18 -0.66 -22.57 20.76
N GLN A 19 -1.61 -22.34 19.87
CA GLN A 19 -1.70 -22.96 18.55
C GLN A 19 -0.49 -22.71 17.65
N TYR A 20 0.29 -21.66 17.93
CA TYR A 20 1.50 -21.32 17.16
C TYR A 20 2.79 -21.81 17.82
N PHE A 21 2.73 -22.47 18.97
CA PHE A 21 3.89 -23.10 19.57
C PHE A 21 3.90 -24.60 19.28
N VAL A 22 5.04 -25.08 18.83
CA VAL A 22 5.26 -26.49 18.57
C VAL A 22 6.41 -26.97 19.42
N THR A 23 6.20 -28.10 20.10
CA THR A 23 7.19 -28.74 20.95
C THR A 23 7.59 -30.07 20.34
N TYR A 24 8.90 -30.37 20.36
CA TYR A 24 9.44 -31.65 19.93
C TYR A 24 10.67 -32.03 20.78
N ASN A 25 10.98 -33.30 20.83
CA ASN A 25 12.18 -33.82 21.49
C ASN A 25 13.30 -33.91 20.45
N SER A 26 14.41 -33.24 20.71
CA SER A 26 15.62 -33.31 19.89
C SER A 26 16.50 -34.47 20.41
N THR A 27 16.66 -35.49 19.60
CA THR A 27 17.56 -36.61 19.92
C THR A 27 19.04 -36.23 19.90
N ILE A 28 19.40 -35.20 19.11
CA ILE A 28 20.79 -34.72 19.02
C ILE A 28 21.20 -33.92 20.27
N LEU A 29 20.26 -33.09 20.79
CA LEU A 29 20.55 -32.21 21.92
C LEU A 29 20.04 -32.76 23.25
N ASP A 30 19.38 -33.89 23.23
CA ASP A 30 18.70 -34.51 24.37
C ASP A 30 17.88 -33.51 25.20
N LYS A 31 17.12 -32.71 24.49
CA LYS A 31 16.29 -31.63 25.05
C LYS A 31 14.92 -31.50 24.34
N THR A 32 13.92 -31.18 25.13
CA THR A 32 12.62 -30.77 24.60
C THR A 32 12.70 -29.33 24.16
N ILE A 33 12.41 -29.05 22.88
CA ILE A 33 12.51 -27.74 22.26
C ILE A 33 11.12 -27.30 21.85
N THR A 34 10.75 -26.11 22.28
CA THR A 34 9.50 -25.42 21.82
C THR A 34 9.87 -24.24 20.93
N TYR A 35 9.21 -24.07 19.80
CA TYR A 35 9.44 -22.95 18.91
C TYR A 35 8.15 -22.29 18.45
N CYS A 36 8.23 -21.01 18.04
CA CYS A 36 7.11 -20.23 17.51
C CYS A 36 7.03 -20.39 15.99
N ARG A 37 5.91 -20.91 15.49
CA ARG A 37 5.64 -21.02 14.04
C ARG A 37 5.23 -19.70 13.41
N ARG A 38 4.71 -18.77 14.20
CA ARG A 38 4.11 -17.53 13.69
C ARG A 38 5.12 -16.59 13.02
N CYS A 39 6.36 -16.56 13.50
CA CYS A 39 7.45 -15.75 12.95
C CYS A 39 8.56 -16.56 12.29
N ILE A 40 8.30 -17.81 11.93
CA ILE A 40 9.31 -18.75 11.42
C ILE A 40 10.00 -18.28 10.13
N GLN A 41 9.32 -17.47 9.32
CA GLN A 41 9.89 -16.91 8.09
C GLN A 41 11.06 -15.94 8.34
N LEU A 42 11.19 -15.40 9.55
CA LEU A 42 12.30 -14.52 9.96
C LEU A 42 13.42 -15.27 10.68
N GLY A 43 13.32 -16.57 10.77
CA GLY A 43 14.18 -17.45 11.54
C GLY A 43 13.44 -18.13 12.67
N ARG A 44 13.90 -19.32 13.05
CA ARG A 44 13.26 -20.10 14.10
C ARG A 44 13.56 -19.48 15.47
N MET A 45 12.53 -19.01 16.16
CA MET A 45 12.59 -18.55 17.52
C MET A 45 12.18 -19.69 18.45
N ASP A 46 13.13 -20.27 19.18
CA ASP A 46 12.90 -21.43 20.05
C ASP A 46 13.30 -21.20 21.52
N SER A 47 13.09 -22.23 22.35
CA SER A 47 13.32 -22.19 23.80
C SER A 47 14.77 -22.28 24.20
N ILE A 48 15.68 -22.64 23.29
CA ILE A 48 17.10 -22.86 23.56
C ILE A 48 18.01 -21.83 22.90
N THR A 49 17.51 -21.07 21.94
CA THR A 49 18.28 -20.03 21.25
C THR A 49 18.24 -18.73 22.04
N ASP A 50 19.41 -18.21 22.40
CA ASP A 50 19.53 -16.89 23.00
C ASP A 50 19.32 -15.80 21.98
N ILE A 51 18.69 -14.68 22.43
CA ILE A 51 18.50 -13.49 21.61
C ILE A 51 19.42 -12.41 22.14
N CYS A 52 20.21 -11.85 21.22
CA CYS A 52 20.95 -10.63 21.49
C CYS A 52 20.19 -9.43 20.90
N ILE A 53 19.80 -8.50 21.75
CA ILE A 53 19.22 -7.21 21.34
C ILE A 53 20.34 -6.19 21.34
N VAL A 54 20.72 -5.74 20.13
CA VAL A 54 21.71 -4.70 19.95
C VAL A 54 21.00 -3.34 20.02
N LYS A 55 21.40 -2.49 20.99
CA LYS A 55 20.93 -1.11 21.06
C LYS A 55 21.69 -0.29 20.03
N SER A 56 20.97 0.37 19.13
CA SER A 56 21.57 1.35 18.22
C SER A 56 21.65 2.73 18.88
N PHE A 57 22.74 3.43 18.61
CA PHE A 57 22.87 4.84 19.04
C PHE A 57 21.99 5.73 18.16
N GLN A 58 21.44 6.78 18.75
CA GLN A 58 20.86 7.87 17.99
C GLN A 58 21.97 8.63 17.29
N LYS A 59 21.81 8.92 16.02
CA LYS A 59 22.75 9.67 15.21
C LYS A 59 22.02 10.72 14.41
N ALA A 60 22.19 11.99 14.79
CA ALA A 60 21.69 13.11 14.03
C ALA A 60 22.46 13.28 12.72
N THR A 61 21.75 13.61 11.65
CA THR A 61 22.29 13.95 10.34
C THR A 61 21.63 15.22 9.83
N LYS A 62 22.19 15.86 8.82
CA LYS A 62 21.54 17.01 8.17
C LYS A 62 20.30 16.57 7.40
N ALA A 63 20.32 15.35 6.86
CA ALA A 63 19.28 14.76 6.03
C ALA A 63 18.73 15.72 4.98
N ASN A 64 19.64 16.43 4.30
CA ASN A 64 19.27 17.33 3.22
C ASN A 64 18.59 16.49 2.10
N TYR A 65 17.52 17.04 1.55
CA TYR A 65 16.84 16.39 0.42
C TYR A 65 16.69 17.33 -0.75
N GLN A 66 16.57 16.78 -1.92
CA GLN A 66 16.28 17.49 -3.16
C GLN A 66 14.87 17.14 -3.62
N LEU A 67 14.10 18.16 -3.97
CA LEU A 67 12.79 18.01 -4.57
C LEU A 67 12.76 18.85 -5.85
N PRO A 68 12.53 18.24 -7.04
CA PRO A 68 12.60 18.95 -8.32
C PRO A 68 11.40 19.85 -8.61
N PHE A 69 10.46 19.97 -7.68
CA PHE A 69 9.25 20.79 -7.77
C PHE A 69 8.80 21.28 -6.41
N GLU A 70 7.97 22.29 -6.39
CA GLU A 70 7.35 22.79 -5.17
C GLU A 70 6.14 21.95 -4.78
N LEU A 71 5.97 21.75 -3.47
CA LEU A 71 4.78 21.09 -2.93
C LEU A 71 3.55 21.99 -3.15
N SER A 72 2.45 21.38 -3.56
CA SER A 72 1.15 22.05 -3.60
C SER A 72 0.72 22.48 -2.20
N LYS A 73 -0.19 23.46 -2.09
CA LYS A 73 -0.73 23.93 -0.79
C LYS A 73 -1.22 22.81 0.10
N GLN A 74 -1.91 21.80 -0.49
CA GLN A 74 -2.35 20.62 0.25
C GLN A 74 -1.17 19.79 0.78
N GLN A 75 -0.13 19.61 -0.04
CA GLN A 75 1.05 18.84 0.36
C GLN A 75 1.87 19.57 1.43
N GLN A 76 2.00 20.88 1.34
CA GLN A 76 2.64 21.72 2.38
C GLN A 76 1.89 21.57 3.70
N TYR A 77 0.56 21.73 3.69
CA TYR A 77 -0.27 21.54 4.88
C TYR A 77 -0.08 20.17 5.53
N ALA A 78 -0.01 19.09 4.73
CA ALA A 78 0.25 17.75 5.23
C ALA A 78 1.67 17.60 5.80
N SER A 79 2.66 18.15 5.11
CA SER A 79 4.06 18.13 5.52
C SER A 79 4.28 18.84 6.85
N GLU A 80 3.66 20.02 7.04
CA GLU A 80 3.69 20.75 8.31
C GLU A 80 3.05 19.94 9.45
N ALA A 81 1.89 19.29 9.19
CA ALA A 81 1.24 18.46 10.19
C ALA A 81 2.10 17.24 10.58
N ILE A 82 2.81 16.61 9.63
CA ILE A 82 3.77 15.54 9.90
C ILE A 82 4.89 16.05 10.81
N VAL A 83 5.49 17.19 10.48
CA VAL A 83 6.56 17.79 11.28
C VAL A 83 6.11 18.06 12.71
N GLN A 84 4.90 18.62 12.89
CA GLN A 84 4.36 18.87 14.23
C GLN A 84 4.10 17.57 15.00
N ALA A 85 3.58 16.54 14.33
CA ALA A 85 3.37 15.23 14.95
C ALA A 85 4.69 14.62 15.44
N ILE A 86 5.75 14.67 14.63
CA ILE A 86 7.09 14.16 14.98
C ILE A 86 7.69 14.92 16.15
N LYS A 87 7.66 16.26 16.14
CA LYS A 87 8.20 17.10 17.23
C LYS A 87 7.52 16.85 18.57
N ASN A 88 6.24 16.50 18.53
CA ASN A 88 5.42 16.31 19.73
C ASN A 88 5.25 14.84 20.14
N ASN A 89 5.93 13.90 19.48
CA ASN A 89 5.75 12.45 19.67
C ASN A 89 4.27 12.02 19.61
N ASN A 90 3.57 12.48 18.58
CA ASN A 90 2.17 12.20 18.38
C ASN A 90 1.94 11.31 17.16
N ASP A 91 0.91 10.47 17.23
CA ASP A 91 0.40 9.74 16.08
C ASP A 91 -0.45 10.66 15.19
N LEU A 92 -0.41 10.43 13.87
CA LEU A 92 -1.14 11.18 12.86
C LEU A 92 -1.68 10.24 11.79
N LEU A 93 -2.91 10.47 11.34
CA LEU A 93 -3.50 9.78 10.19
C LEU A 93 -3.67 10.72 9.00
N LEU A 94 -2.96 10.45 7.91
CA LEU A 94 -3.16 11.10 6.63
C LEU A 94 -4.16 10.31 5.79
N TYR A 95 -5.37 10.78 5.71
CA TYR A 95 -6.40 10.28 4.81
C TYR A 95 -6.26 10.99 3.45
N ALA A 96 -5.40 10.48 2.60
CA ALA A 96 -4.99 11.09 1.35
C ALA A 96 -5.50 10.30 0.15
N VAL A 97 -6.23 10.94 -0.75
CA VAL A 97 -6.70 10.29 -2.00
C VAL A 97 -5.55 9.74 -2.83
N THR A 98 -5.86 8.77 -3.68
CA THR A 98 -4.86 8.21 -4.60
C THR A 98 -4.29 9.29 -5.53
N GLY A 99 -2.96 9.36 -5.63
CA GLY A 99 -2.28 10.40 -6.43
C GLY A 99 -2.13 11.76 -5.72
N ALA A 100 -2.30 11.81 -4.39
CA ALA A 100 -2.05 13.03 -3.62
C ALA A 100 -0.55 13.38 -3.47
N GLY A 101 0.38 12.46 -3.80
CA GLY A 101 1.82 12.65 -3.62
C GLY A 101 2.25 12.45 -2.17
N LYS A 102 1.84 11.34 -1.55
CA LYS A 102 2.12 11.02 -0.13
C LYS A 102 3.61 10.93 0.17
N THR A 103 4.41 10.40 -0.75
CA THR A 103 5.85 10.21 -0.54
C THR A 103 6.57 11.53 -0.32
N GLU A 104 6.30 12.52 -1.15
CA GLU A 104 6.94 13.83 -1.09
C GLU A 104 6.54 14.64 0.16
N MET A 105 5.32 14.41 0.67
CA MET A 105 4.86 15.02 1.93
C MET A 105 5.68 14.57 3.15
N MET A 106 6.31 13.40 3.11
CA MET A 106 7.13 12.88 4.20
C MET A 106 8.52 13.54 4.29
N PHE A 107 9.03 14.13 3.21
CA PHE A 107 10.45 14.51 3.11
C PHE A 107 10.88 15.47 4.22
N GLU A 108 10.11 16.52 4.47
CA GLU A 108 10.44 17.47 5.55
C GLU A 108 10.35 16.82 6.94
N GLY A 109 9.35 15.94 7.15
CA GLY A 109 9.24 15.15 8.37
C GLY A 109 10.44 14.22 8.57
N ILE A 110 10.90 13.54 7.52
CA ILE A 110 12.11 12.72 7.53
C ILE A 110 13.33 13.56 7.90
N ARG A 111 13.51 14.72 7.27
CA ARG A 111 14.61 15.64 7.55
C ARG A 111 14.64 16.04 9.03
N ILE A 112 13.53 16.50 9.56
CA ILE A 112 13.41 16.92 10.96
C ILE A 112 13.69 15.74 11.90
N ALA A 113 13.09 14.57 11.67
CA ALA A 113 13.32 13.38 12.46
C ALA A 113 14.82 12.99 12.49
N ARG A 114 15.49 12.99 11.32
CA ARG A 114 16.92 12.68 11.24
C ARG A 114 17.81 13.73 11.91
N GLN A 115 17.43 15.01 11.85
CA GLN A 115 18.12 16.09 12.58
C GLN A 115 17.98 15.96 14.10
N MET A 116 16.84 15.46 14.58
CA MET A 116 16.62 15.13 16.00
C MET A 116 17.35 13.83 16.42
N GLY A 117 17.99 13.12 15.48
CA GLY A 117 18.68 11.86 15.75
C GLY A 117 17.73 10.64 15.80
N HIS A 118 16.48 10.78 15.38
CA HIS A 118 15.52 9.69 15.37
C HIS A 118 15.97 8.54 14.46
N ASN A 119 15.80 7.30 14.92
CA ASN A 119 15.75 6.14 14.07
C ASN A 119 14.38 6.11 13.42
N ILE A 120 14.34 6.03 12.09
CA ILE A 120 13.09 6.10 11.33
C ILE A 120 12.85 4.85 10.52
N ALA A 121 11.57 4.48 10.40
CA ALA A 121 11.13 3.44 9.48
C ALA A 121 10.04 3.98 8.54
N ILE A 122 10.08 3.58 7.28
CA ILE A 122 8.99 3.72 6.31
C ILE A 122 8.55 2.32 5.95
N VAL A 123 7.31 1.98 6.23
CA VAL A 123 6.82 0.62 6.05
C VAL A 123 5.52 0.56 5.26
N SER A 124 5.37 -0.53 4.52
CA SER A 124 4.14 -0.88 3.81
C SER A 124 3.95 -2.41 3.84
N PRO A 125 2.71 -2.91 3.77
CA PRO A 125 2.50 -4.35 3.67
C PRO A 125 2.98 -4.97 2.35
N ARG A 126 3.27 -4.16 1.32
CA ARG A 126 3.55 -4.60 -0.05
C ARG A 126 4.99 -4.33 -0.49
N VAL A 127 5.64 -5.33 -1.07
CA VAL A 127 7.04 -5.25 -1.53
C VAL A 127 7.20 -4.25 -2.69
N ASP A 128 6.28 -4.27 -3.66
CA ASP A 128 6.29 -3.35 -4.81
C ASP A 128 6.23 -1.88 -4.40
N VAL A 129 5.44 -1.56 -3.38
CA VAL A 129 5.34 -0.21 -2.81
C VAL A 129 6.65 0.19 -2.11
N ILE A 130 7.24 -0.73 -1.33
CA ILE A 130 8.53 -0.49 -0.66
C ILE A 130 9.65 -0.23 -1.66
N ILE A 131 9.71 -0.98 -2.75
CA ILE A 131 10.70 -0.77 -3.80
C ILE A 131 10.50 0.61 -4.45
N GLU A 132 9.27 0.98 -4.82
CA GLU A 132 8.97 2.28 -5.41
C GLU A 132 9.34 3.45 -4.47
N ILE A 133 8.93 3.37 -3.20
CA ILE A 133 9.26 4.38 -2.19
C ILE A 133 10.78 4.45 -2.00
N SER A 134 11.48 3.31 -1.95
CA SER A 134 12.93 3.28 -1.72
C SER A 134 13.73 4.00 -2.82
N HIS A 135 13.33 3.89 -4.07
CA HIS A 135 13.96 4.63 -5.16
C HIS A 135 13.77 6.14 -4.97
N ARG A 136 12.55 6.61 -4.76
CA ARG A 136 12.25 8.03 -4.58
C ARG A 136 12.96 8.64 -3.38
N ILE A 137 13.01 7.91 -2.25
CA ILE A 137 13.69 8.38 -1.03
C ILE A 137 15.21 8.42 -1.23
N LYS A 138 15.81 7.39 -1.84
CA LYS A 138 17.26 7.37 -2.13
C LYS A 138 17.66 8.47 -3.09
N ASP A 139 16.84 8.75 -4.11
CA ASP A 139 17.11 9.82 -5.07
C ASP A 139 17.03 11.21 -4.39
N ALA A 140 16.14 11.38 -3.40
CA ALA A 140 15.99 12.64 -2.68
C ALA A 140 17.03 12.83 -1.56
N PHE A 141 17.34 11.79 -0.79
CA PHE A 141 18.22 11.83 0.40
C PHE A 141 19.57 11.13 0.11
N ILE A 142 20.36 11.71 -0.77
CA ILE A 142 21.60 11.11 -1.30
C ILE A 142 22.62 10.80 -0.18
N ASP A 143 22.68 11.62 0.86
CA ASP A 143 23.64 11.49 1.95
C ASP A 143 23.23 10.50 3.05
N GLU A 144 21.99 9.97 3.01
CA GLU A 144 21.47 9.05 4.01
C GLU A 144 21.79 7.59 3.68
N ARG A 145 22.19 6.83 4.69
CA ARG A 145 22.39 5.38 4.59
C ARG A 145 21.08 4.66 4.90
N ILE A 146 20.45 4.10 3.88
CA ILE A 146 19.10 3.55 3.95
C ILE A 146 19.12 2.04 3.78
N ASP A 147 18.67 1.32 4.80
CA ASP A 147 18.42 -0.12 4.73
C ASP A 147 17.06 -0.39 4.05
N VAL A 148 17.05 -1.16 2.97
CA VAL A 148 15.81 -1.59 2.30
C VAL A 148 15.57 -3.07 2.58
N LEU A 149 14.53 -3.38 3.38
CA LEU A 149 14.30 -4.71 3.90
C LEU A 149 12.98 -5.32 3.38
N HIS A 150 13.10 -6.42 2.67
CA HIS A 150 12.00 -7.28 2.24
C HIS A 150 12.45 -8.76 2.29
N GLN A 151 11.63 -9.70 1.82
CA GLN A 151 11.83 -11.15 2.03
C GLN A 151 13.27 -11.66 1.76
N SER A 152 13.91 -11.21 0.68
CA SER A 152 15.23 -11.69 0.24
C SER A 152 16.37 -10.70 0.52
N SER A 153 16.09 -9.57 1.17
CA SER A 153 17.09 -8.54 1.42
C SER A 153 17.85 -8.76 2.73
N ARG A 154 19.08 -8.24 2.78
CA ARG A 154 19.91 -8.22 3.99
C ARG A 154 20.11 -6.78 4.45
N GLN A 155 20.13 -6.56 5.75
CA GLN A 155 20.50 -5.29 6.34
C GLN A 155 21.99 -5.00 6.04
N GLN A 156 22.28 -3.79 5.58
CA GLN A 156 23.63 -3.34 5.20
C GLN A 156 24.20 -2.31 6.17
N TYR A 157 23.33 -1.57 6.86
CA TYR A 157 23.70 -0.48 7.76
C TYR A 157 23.16 -0.71 9.16
N ASN A 158 23.19 0.34 9.99
CA ASN A 158 22.83 0.26 11.40
C ASN A 158 21.33 0.44 11.69
N GLY A 159 20.49 0.43 10.68
CA GLY A 159 19.03 0.57 10.85
C GLY A 159 18.55 1.94 11.31
N HIS A 160 19.35 3.00 11.18
CA HIS A 160 18.91 4.37 11.55
C HIS A 160 17.82 4.89 10.61
N PHE A 161 17.87 4.49 9.36
CA PHE A 161 16.85 4.75 8.36
C PHE A 161 16.50 3.47 7.61
N VAL A 162 15.31 2.96 7.82
CA VAL A 162 14.83 1.68 7.27
C VAL A 162 13.61 1.92 6.40
N ILE A 163 13.60 1.32 5.21
CA ILE A 163 12.42 1.21 4.35
C ILE A 163 12.11 -0.27 4.21
N ALA A 164 10.95 -0.74 4.68
CA ALA A 164 10.74 -2.18 4.85
C ALA A 164 9.29 -2.63 4.65
N THR A 165 9.10 -3.91 4.34
CA THR A 165 7.79 -4.52 4.56
C THR A 165 7.53 -4.66 6.07
N ILE A 166 6.26 -4.54 6.47
CA ILE A 166 5.90 -4.53 7.91
C ILE A 166 6.41 -5.76 8.66
N HIS A 167 6.41 -6.94 8.02
CA HIS A 167 6.96 -8.16 8.62
C HIS A 167 8.43 -8.02 9.06
N GLN A 168 9.21 -7.20 8.37
CA GLN A 168 10.62 -6.99 8.71
C GLN A 168 10.81 -6.19 10.00
N LEU A 169 9.77 -5.47 10.46
CA LEU A 169 9.81 -4.77 11.75
C LEU A 169 9.97 -5.73 12.93
N LEU A 170 9.59 -7.01 12.80
CA LEU A 170 9.84 -8.03 13.82
C LEU A 170 11.32 -8.30 14.10
N ARG A 171 12.22 -7.77 13.27
CA ARG A 171 13.69 -7.80 13.54
C ARG A 171 14.13 -6.72 14.54
N PHE A 172 13.29 -5.73 14.80
CA PHE A 172 13.60 -4.57 15.63
C PHE A 172 12.81 -4.59 16.92
N LYS A 173 13.39 -4.08 18.00
CA LYS A 173 12.76 -4.01 19.31
C LYS A 173 13.03 -2.64 19.91
N GLN A 174 11.97 -1.85 20.19
CA GLN A 174 12.08 -0.51 20.78
C GLN A 174 13.18 0.34 20.11
N HIS A 175 13.19 0.32 18.78
CA HIS A 175 14.28 0.88 17.98
C HIS A 175 13.90 2.21 17.31
N PHE A 176 12.68 2.31 16.77
CA PHE A 176 12.26 3.46 15.99
C PHE A 176 11.59 4.53 16.85
N ASP A 177 12.00 5.79 16.61
CA ASP A 177 11.38 6.97 17.17
C ASP A 177 10.23 7.48 16.29
N THR A 178 10.34 7.28 14.96
CA THR A 178 9.32 7.69 13.98
C THR A 178 9.08 6.57 12.99
N VAL A 179 7.81 6.20 12.78
CA VAL A 179 7.41 5.18 11.81
C VAL A 179 6.35 5.73 10.87
N PHE A 180 6.66 5.80 9.59
CA PHE A 180 5.70 6.07 8.53
C PHE A 180 5.11 4.76 8.04
N VAL A 181 3.78 4.63 8.08
CA VAL A 181 3.06 3.41 7.67
C VAL A 181 2.19 3.73 6.46
N ASP A 182 2.62 3.32 5.27
CA ASP A 182 1.80 3.53 4.06
C ASP A 182 0.91 2.32 3.77
N GLU A 183 -0.23 2.60 3.15
CA GLU A 183 -1.25 1.62 2.79
C GLU A 183 -1.76 0.79 3.99
N VAL A 184 -2.13 1.46 5.09
CA VAL A 184 -2.62 0.78 6.31
C VAL A 184 -3.88 -0.05 6.08
N ASP A 185 -4.62 0.22 5.01
CA ASP A 185 -5.82 -0.50 4.59
C ASP A 185 -5.53 -1.73 3.73
N ALA A 186 -4.27 -1.94 3.31
CA ALA A 186 -3.92 -3.05 2.45
C ALA A 186 -3.73 -4.36 3.22
N PHE A 187 -4.12 -5.47 2.57
CA PHE A 187 -3.77 -6.81 3.04
C PHE A 187 -2.23 -7.00 3.02
N PRO A 188 -1.62 -7.67 3.99
CA PRO A 188 -2.22 -8.34 5.14
C PRO A 188 -2.41 -7.46 6.38
N LEU A 189 -1.91 -6.21 6.42
CA LEU A 189 -1.96 -5.35 7.61
C LEU A 189 -3.38 -5.13 8.14
N SER A 190 -4.34 -4.90 7.23
CA SER A 190 -5.73 -4.63 7.60
C SER A 190 -6.44 -5.80 8.29
N MET A 191 -5.91 -7.01 8.19
CA MET A 191 -6.53 -8.25 8.68
C MET A 191 -5.68 -8.99 9.73
N ASP A 192 -4.39 -8.71 9.84
CA ASP A 192 -3.49 -9.39 10.78
C ASP A 192 -3.09 -8.46 11.95
N PRO A 193 -3.69 -8.64 13.14
CA PRO A 193 -3.33 -7.86 14.33
C PRO A 193 -1.85 -7.98 14.72
N GLN A 194 -1.18 -9.05 14.32
CA GLN A 194 0.25 -9.22 14.60
C GLN A 194 1.10 -8.18 13.88
N LEU A 195 0.72 -7.76 12.68
CA LEU A 195 1.46 -6.75 11.95
C LEU A 195 1.31 -5.37 12.59
N SER A 196 0.13 -5.05 13.13
CA SER A 196 -0.05 -3.86 13.95
C SER A 196 0.81 -3.93 15.23
N ASN A 197 0.86 -5.10 15.87
CA ASN A 197 1.72 -5.32 17.03
C ASN A 197 3.21 -5.24 16.68
N ALA A 198 3.62 -5.67 15.49
CA ALA A 198 5.01 -5.54 15.04
C ALA A 198 5.47 -4.07 14.96
N ILE A 199 4.60 -3.17 14.53
CA ILE A 199 4.86 -1.72 14.52
C ILE A 199 5.10 -1.24 15.96
N GLN A 200 4.21 -1.60 16.89
CA GLN A 200 4.34 -1.21 18.30
C GLN A 200 5.60 -1.76 18.96
N LEU A 201 5.91 -3.04 18.74
CA LEU A 201 7.10 -3.70 19.32
C LEU A 201 8.42 -3.11 18.80
N ALA A 202 8.43 -2.65 17.56
CA ALA A 202 9.59 -2.05 16.93
C ALA A 202 9.80 -0.59 17.35
N SER A 203 8.74 0.08 17.80
CA SER A 203 8.77 1.48 18.21
C SER A 203 9.23 1.65 19.66
N LYS A 204 9.88 2.75 19.98
CA LYS A 204 10.22 3.17 21.35
C LYS A 204 8.96 3.58 22.12
N SER A 205 9.09 3.78 23.44
CA SER A 205 7.99 4.28 24.27
C SER A 205 7.53 5.68 23.83
N ASN A 206 8.48 6.56 23.55
CA ASN A 206 8.21 7.88 22.96
C ASN A 206 8.41 7.76 21.45
N HIS A 207 7.34 7.84 20.69
CA HIS A 207 7.36 7.66 19.24
C HIS A 207 6.30 8.50 18.53
N SER A 208 6.41 8.56 17.21
CA SER A 208 5.37 9.06 16.32
C SER A 208 5.07 8.03 15.24
N HIS A 209 3.81 7.68 15.09
CA HIS A 209 3.34 6.91 13.95
C HIS A 209 2.60 7.82 12.96
N ILE A 210 3.06 7.86 11.74
CA ILE A 210 2.43 8.60 10.64
C ILE A 210 1.76 7.59 9.70
N PHE A 211 0.48 7.37 9.91
CA PHE A 211 -0.30 6.45 9.12
C PHE A 211 -0.83 7.12 7.85
N MET A 212 -0.77 6.43 6.72
CA MET A 212 -1.21 6.96 5.43
C MET A 212 -2.07 5.96 4.70
N THR A 213 -3.22 6.42 4.19
CA THR A 213 -4.12 5.59 3.38
C THR A 213 -5.07 6.44 2.55
N ALA A 214 -5.57 5.87 1.45
CA ALA A 214 -6.65 6.47 0.66
C ALA A 214 -8.04 5.97 1.08
N THR A 215 -8.12 4.86 1.81
CA THR A 215 -9.36 4.18 2.18
C THR A 215 -9.29 3.67 3.62
N PRO A 216 -9.23 4.58 4.63
CA PRO A 216 -9.09 4.16 6.01
C PRO A 216 -10.30 3.33 6.46
N PRO A 217 -10.08 2.12 7.03
CA PRO A 217 -11.16 1.33 7.61
C PRO A 217 -11.87 2.09 8.73
N ARG A 218 -13.20 1.94 8.85
CA ARG A 218 -13.99 2.69 9.85
C ARG A 218 -13.52 2.44 11.29
N HIS A 219 -13.13 1.21 11.63
CA HIS A 219 -12.62 0.89 12.96
C HIS A 219 -11.28 1.58 13.23
N PHE A 220 -10.44 1.74 12.21
CA PHE A 220 -9.15 2.43 12.33
C PHE A 220 -9.35 3.94 12.48
N LEU A 221 -10.26 4.55 11.70
CA LEU A 221 -10.61 5.97 11.86
C LEU A 221 -11.08 6.32 13.28
N LYS A 222 -11.82 5.42 13.94
CA LYS A 222 -12.32 5.63 15.31
C LYS A 222 -11.22 5.65 16.39
N GLN A 223 -10.02 5.18 16.07
CA GLN A 223 -8.88 5.20 16.99
C GLN A 223 -8.22 6.57 17.07
N PHE A 224 -8.50 7.45 16.11
CA PHE A 224 -7.91 8.78 16.05
C PHE A 224 -8.95 9.86 16.40
N PRO A 225 -8.61 10.80 17.29
CA PRO A 225 -9.42 11.99 17.48
C PRO A 225 -9.40 12.85 16.19
N PRO A 226 -10.46 13.63 15.91
CA PRO A 226 -10.61 14.34 14.64
C PRO A 226 -9.43 15.26 14.26
N GLU A 227 -8.76 15.87 15.24
CA GLU A 227 -7.61 16.76 15.05
C GLU A 227 -6.33 16.02 14.60
N LYS A 228 -6.26 14.71 14.84
CA LYS A 228 -5.18 13.84 14.37
C LYS A 228 -5.46 13.17 13.03
N VAL A 229 -6.57 13.54 12.36
CA VAL A 229 -6.95 13.02 11.04
C VAL A 229 -6.89 14.13 10.00
N ILE A 230 -5.85 14.13 9.19
CA ILE A 230 -5.66 15.10 8.10
C ILE A 230 -6.26 14.53 6.81
N LYS A 231 -7.34 15.14 6.32
CA LYS A 231 -7.98 14.75 5.05
C LYS A 231 -7.36 15.53 3.89
N LEU A 232 -6.82 14.81 2.92
CA LEU A 232 -6.14 15.34 1.74
C LEU A 232 -6.93 14.91 0.48
N PRO A 233 -7.96 15.67 0.09
CA PRO A 233 -8.93 15.27 -0.91
C PRO A 233 -8.50 15.54 -2.35
N ALA A 234 -7.41 16.29 -2.59
CA ALA A 234 -6.94 16.63 -3.92
C ALA A 234 -5.73 15.78 -4.37
N ARG A 235 -5.60 15.61 -5.66
CA ARG A 235 -4.36 15.12 -6.29
C ARG A 235 -3.34 16.25 -6.41
N PHE A 236 -2.06 15.89 -6.56
CA PHE A 236 -0.98 16.88 -6.70
C PHE A 236 -1.18 17.84 -7.88
N HIS A 237 -1.78 17.38 -8.98
CA HIS A 237 -2.02 18.16 -10.20
C HIS A 237 -3.35 18.94 -10.19
N ARG A 238 -4.08 18.97 -9.08
CA ARG A 238 -5.28 19.77 -8.82
C ARG A 238 -6.53 19.43 -9.66
N HIS A 239 -6.54 18.35 -10.44
CA HIS A 239 -7.74 17.88 -11.12
C HIS A 239 -8.58 16.96 -10.23
N PRO A 240 -9.92 16.94 -10.40
CA PRO A 240 -10.82 16.13 -9.61
C PRO A 240 -10.59 14.63 -9.83
N LEU A 241 -10.97 13.83 -8.83
CA LEU A 241 -11.03 12.38 -8.97
C LEU A 241 -12.11 11.99 -9.97
N PRO A 242 -11.88 10.98 -10.83
CA PRO A 242 -12.87 10.52 -11.80
C PRO A 242 -14.03 9.82 -11.08
N ILE A 243 -15.25 10.24 -11.45
CA ILE A 243 -16.49 9.71 -10.85
C ILE A 243 -16.91 8.46 -11.63
N PRO A 244 -17.10 7.29 -10.98
CA PRO A 244 -17.52 6.08 -11.65
C PRO A 244 -18.88 6.20 -12.32
N LYS A 245 -18.98 5.72 -13.58
CA LYS A 245 -20.22 5.49 -14.29
C LYS A 245 -20.68 4.06 -14.07
N PHE A 246 -21.95 3.85 -13.77
CA PHE A 246 -22.55 2.54 -13.58
C PHE A 246 -23.27 2.12 -14.85
N LYS A 247 -23.13 0.87 -15.27
CA LYS A 247 -23.82 0.32 -16.43
C LYS A 247 -24.26 -1.11 -16.13
N TYR A 248 -25.56 -1.36 -16.32
CA TYR A 248 -26.09 -2.72 -16.25
C TYR A 248 -25.42 -3.60 -17.30
N PHE A 249 -24.96 -4.76 -16.87
CA PHE A 249 -24.30 -5.73 -17.73
C PHE A 249 -24.37 -7.12 -17.07
N GLU A 250 -25.07 -8.03 -17.71
CA GLU A 250 -25.14 -9.44 -17.33
C GLU A 250 -23.90 -10.15 -17.86
N LEU A 251 -23.02 -10.61 -16.97
CA LEU A 251 -21.77 -11.25 -17.37
C LEU A 251 -21.98 -12.66 -17.88
N LYS A 252 -21.60 -12.93 -19.12
CA LYS A 252 -21.60 -14.26 -19.76
C LYS A 252 -20.17 -14.67 -20.09
N SER A 253 -19.49 -15.34 -19.13
CA SER A 253 -18.07 -15.68 -19.24
C SER A 253 -17.72 -16.69 -20.32
N THR A 254 -18.73 -17.42 -20.85
CA THR A 254 -18.54 -18.48 -21.85
C THR A 254 -18.71 -18.01 -23.29
N ARG A 255 -19.11 -16.75 -23.50
CA ARG A 255 -19.31 -16.20 -24.85
C ARG A 255 -18.90 -14.76 -24.97
N LYS A 256 -18.53 -14.34 -26.17
CA LYS A 256 -18.24 -12.93 -26.49
C LYS A 256 -19.50 -12.09 -26.32
N GLN A 257 -19.31 -10.87 -25.80
CA GLN A 257 -20.38 -9.90 -25.65
C GLN A 257 -20.00 -8.62 -26.38
N ASN A 258 -20.87 -8.20 -27.30
CA ASN A 258 -20.61 -7.07 -28.21
C ASN A 258 -20.29 -5.76 -27.46
N LEU A 259 -20.89 -5.54 -26.30
CA LEU A 259 -20.62 -4.35 -25.49
C LEU A 259 -19.13 -4.22 -25.14
N LEU A 260 -18.51 -5.30 -24.62
CA LEU A 260 -17.10 -5.32 -24.26
C LEU A 260 -16.21 -5.27 -25.50
N LEU A 261 -16.53 -6.04 -26.54
CA LEU A 261 -15.77 -6.05 -27.78
C LEU A 261 -15.70 -4.65 -28.43
N ASN A 262 -16.86 -3.98 -28.54
CA ASN A 262 -16.94 -2.63 -29.08
C ASN A 262 -16.21 -1.60 -28.18
N LEU A 263 -16.31 -1.76 -26.85
CA LEU A 263 -15.57 -0.92 -25.91
C LEU A 263 -14.06 -1.08 -26.11
N PHE A 264 -13.55 -2.32 -26.18
CA PHE A 264 -12.10 -2.54 -26.34
C PHE A 264 -11.60 -2.02 -27.68
N ARG A 265 -12.31 -2.25 -28.77
CA ARG A 265 -11.97 -1.68 -30.09
C ARG A 265 -11.96 -0.16 -30.09
N TYR A 266 -12.96 0.45 -29.45
CA TYR A 266 -13.01 1.92 -29.28
C TYR A 266 -11.79 2.42 -28.50
N GLN A 267 -11.42 1.80 -27.37
CA GLN A 267 -10.26 2.19 -26.57
C GLN A 267 -8.95 2.08 -27.33
N ILE A 268 -8.76 1.00 -28.10
CA ILE A 268 -7.59 0.83 -28.96
C ILE A 268 -7.51 1.93 -30.03
N ASN A 269 -8.64 2.23 -30.69
CA ASN A 269 -8.69 3.28 -31.70
C ASN A 269 -8.38 4.67 -31.11
N GLN A 270 -8.77 4.91 -29.85
CA GLN A 270 -8.46 6.14 -29.11
C GLN A 270 -7.05 6.12 -28.50
N GLN A 271 -6.25 5.12 -28.78
CA GLN A 271 -4.90 4.95 -28.21
C GLN A 271 -4.87 4.99 -26.66
N ARG A 272 -5.95 4.53 -26.02
CA ARG A 272 -6.07 4.51 -24.56
C ARG A 272 -5.70 3.14 -24.00
N PHE A 273 -5.09 3.13 -22.83
CA PHE A 273 -4.86 1.92 -22.05
C PHE A 273 -6.07 1.63 -21.19
N THR A 274 -6.48 0.37 -21.11
CA THR A 274 -7.65 -0.01 -20.31
C THR A 274 -7.32 -1.19 -19.41
N LEU A 275 -7.39 -0.97 -18.08
CA LEU A 275 -7.38 -2.06 -17.11
C LEU A 275 -8.81 -2.57 -16.91
N VAL A 276 -9.02 -3.85 -17.12
CA VAL A 276 -10.30 -4.53 -16.91
C VAL A 276 -10.16 -5.41 -15.68
N PHE A 277 -10.80 -5.03 -14.60
CA PHE A 277 -10.71 -5.69 -13.30
C PHE A 277 -11.75 -6.77 -13.13
N PHE A 278 -11.32 -7.94 -12.68
CA PHE A 278 -12.14 -9.08 -12.31
C PHE A 278 -11.89 -9.45 -10.85
N ASN A 279 -12.92 -9.88 -10.12
CA ASN A 279 -12.79 -10.36 -8.74
C ASN A 279 -12.43 -11.85 -8.65
N ASN A 280 -12.36 -12.55 -9.79
CA ASN A 280 -12.09 -13.98 -9.86
C ASN A 280 -11.16 -14.30 -11.04
N ILE A 281 -10.06 -15.03 -10.77
CA ILE A 281 -9.06 -15.42 -11.78
C ILE A 281 -9.67 -16.38 -12.83
N GLU A 282 -10.53 -17.31 -12.42
CA GLU A 282 -11.13 -18.27 -13.33
C GLU A 282 -12.05 -17.58 -14.35
N ILE A 283 -12.92 -16.67 -13.88
CA ILE A 283 -13.78 -15.87 -14.75
C ILE A 283 -12.94 -15.01 -15.69
N MET A 284 -11.91 -14.37 -15.19
CA MET A 284 -10.99 -13.58 -15.99
C MET A 284 -10.33 -14.39 -17.09
N ASN A 285 -9.82 -15.58 -16.77
CA ASN A 285 -9.20 -16.49 -17.74
C ASN A 285 -10.18 -16.98 -18.79
N LYS A 286 -11.42 -17.36 -18.40
CA LYS A 286 -12.48 -17.69 -19.35
C LYS A 286 -12.76 -16.54 -20.32
N MET A 287 -12.91 -15.33 -19.80
CA MET A 287 -13.11 -14.13 -20.60
C MET A 287 -11.90 -13.86 -21.51
N TYR A 288 -10.68 -13.96 -21.00
CA TYR A 288 -9.47 -13.79 -21.82
C TYR A 288 -9.46 -14.73 -23.03
N GLN A 289 -9.78 -16.02 -22.87
CA GLN A 289 -9.85 -16.97 -23.97
C GLN A 289 -10.90 -16.59 -25.04
N GLN A 290 -12.00 -15.93 -24.63
CA GLN A 290 -13.03 -15.48 -25.57
C GLN A 290 -12.58 -14.32 -26.45
N TYR A 291 -11.77 -13.37 -25.90
CA TYR A 291 -11.45 -12.12 -26.59
C TYR A 291 -10.06 -12.08 -27.22
N LYS A 292 -9.11 -12.95 -26.83
CA LYS A 292 -7.71 -12.90 -27.28
C LYS A 292 -7.52 -13.00 -28.79
N MET A 293 -8.44 -13.65 -29.51
CA MET A 293 -8.37 -13.79 -30.97
C MET A 293 -8.89 -12.56 -31.70
N ASP A 294 -9.73 -11.73 -31.08
CA ASP A 294 -10.31 -10.54 -31.69
C ASP A 294 -9.58 -9.27 -31.29
N ILE A 295 -8.79 -9.30 -30.20
CA ILE A 295 -8.10 -8.17 -29.64
C ILE A 295 -6.61 -8.55 -29.49
N ALA A 296 -5.82 -8.23 -30.51
CA ALA A 296 -4.39 -8.55 -30.52
C ALA A 296 -3.59 -7.91 -29.36
N ASP A 297 -4.03 -6.72 -28.92
CA ASP A 297 -3.41 -5.96 -27.82
C ASP A 297 -3.91 -6.36 -26.43
N LEU A 298 -4.55 -7.54 -26.28
CA LEU A 298 -5.06 -8.03 -25.02
C LEU A 298 -4.04 -8.91 -24.29
N ILE A 299 -3.79 -8.61 -23.03
CA ILE A 299 -2.98 -9.43 -22.12
C ILE A 299 -3.75 -9.71 -20.82
N CYS A 300 -3.34 -10.76 -20.12
CA CYS A 300 -3.89 -11.17 -18.83
C CYS A 300 -2.79 -11.21 -17.77
N VAL A 301 -3.02 -10.59 -16.59
CA VAL A 301 -2.04 -10.52 -15.48
C VAL A 301 -2.75 -10.75 -14.14
N HIS A 302 -2.29 -11.75 -13.37
CA HIS A 302 -2.82 -12.06 -12.02
C HIS A 302 -1.72 -12.53 -11.06
N SER A 303 -2.08 -12.80 -9.81
CA SER A 303 -1.12 -13.16 -8.75
C SER A 303 -0.41 -14.50 -8.97
N GLU A 304 -1.06 -15.43 -9.66
CA GLU A 304 -0.55 -16.79 -9.94
C GLU A 304 0.18 -16.87 -11.29
N ASP A 305 0.44 -15.75 -11.95
CA ASP A 305 1.10 -15.70 -13.24
C ASP A 305 2.63 -15.66 -13.04
N ASP A 306 3.34 -16.69 -13.48
CA ASP A 306 4.79 -16.81 -13.36
C ASP A 306 5.52 -15.69 -14.11
N LEU A 307 4.97 -15.22 -15.24
CA LEU A 307 5.52 -14.14 -16.06
C LEU A 307 4.98 -12.75 -15.66
N ARG A 308 4.43 -12.63 -14.44
CA ARG A 308 3.79 -11.41 -13.97
C ARG A 308 4.69 -10.18 -14.07
N PHE A 309 5.95 -10.32 -13.67
CA PHE A 309 6.89 -9.19 -13.65
C PHE A 309 7.24 -8.71 -15.05
N GLU A 310 7.52 -9.63 -15.96
CA GLU A 310 7.81 -9.32 -17.37
C GLU A 310 6.60 -8.66 -18.06
N LYS A 311 5.40 -9.17 -17.79
CA LYS A 311 4.16 -8.60 -18.32
C LYS A 311 3.91 -7.18 -17.79
N ILE A 312 4.13 -6.93 -16.50
CA ILE A 312 4.00 -5.58 -15.92
C ILE A 312 5.03 -4.63 -16.53
N GLU A 313 6.26 -5.08 -16.77
CA GLU A 313 7.27 -4.28 -17.45
C GLU A 313 6.90 -3.99 -18.92
N ALA A 314 6.35 -4.98 -19.63
CA ALA A 314 5.82 -4.80 -20.99
C ALA A 314 4.69 -3.75 -21.02
N LEU A 315 3.79 -3.79 -20.03
CA LEU A 315 2.73 -2.79 -19.86
C LEU A 315 3.29 -1.38 -19.61
N ARG A 316 4.30 -1.24 -18.76
CA ARG A 316 4.96 0.05 -18.50
C ARG A 316 5.59 0.65 -19.76
N ARG A 317 6.07 -0.22 -20.68
CA ARG A 317 6.57 0.17 -22.00
C ARG A 317 5.47 0.45 -23.04
N GLY A 318 4.20 0.27 -22.66
CA GLY A 318 3.05 0.57 -23.53
C GLY A 318 2.76 -0.49 -24.61
N GLN A 319 3.24 -1.74 -24.44
CA GLN A 319 3.15 -2.79 -25.45
C GLN A 319 1.73 -3.37 -25.60
N HIS A 320 0.85 -3.21 -24.59
CA HIS A 320 -0.50 -3.75 -24.62
C HIS A 320 -1.51 -2.68 -24.19
N LYS A 321 -2.62 -2.56 -24.93
CA LYS A 321 -3.65 -1.55 -24.67
C LYS A 321 -4.77 -2.04 -23.74
N ILE A 322 -5.12 -3.32 -23.80
CA ILE A 322 -6.17 -3.91 -22.97
C ILE A 322 -5.57 -4.94 -22.03
N VAL A 323 -5.82 -4.80 -20.74
CA VAL A 323 -5.23 -5.65 -19.69
C VAL A 323 -6.34 -6.22 -18.83
N PHE A 324 -6.51 -7.52 -18.85
CA PHE A 324 -7.36 -8.24 -17.90
C PHE A 324 -6.55 -8.52 -16.64
N THR A 325 -7.07 -8.12 -15.50
CA THR A 325 -6.37 -8.24 -14.22
C THR A 325 -7.31 -8.46 -13.05
N THR A 326 -6.74 -8.85 -11.93
CA THR A 326 -7.41 -8.85 -10.62
C THR A 326 -6.93 -7.67 -9.79
N THR A 327 -7.21 -7.67 -8.49
CA THR A 327 -6.78 -6.61 -7.55
C THR A 327 -5.25 -6.41 -7.49
N ILE A 328 -4.46 -7.22 -8.19
CA ILE A 328 -3.00 -7.06 -8.21
C ILE A 328 -2.54 -5.71 -8.79
N LEU A 329 -3.25 -5.17 -9.79
CA LEU A 329 -2.97 -3.87 -10.37
C LEU A 329 -3.79 -2.72 -9.78
N GLU A 330 -4.56 -2.97 -8.71
CA GLU A 330 -5.24 -1.88 -7.98
C GLU A 330 -4.27 -0.95 -7.26
N ARG A 331 -3.01 -1.35 -7.10
CA ARG A 331 -1.92 -0.58 -6.45
C ARG A 331 -0.61 -0.73 -7.25
N GLY A 332 0.35 0.18 -7.06
CA GLY A 332 1.70 0.08 -7.64
C GLY A 332 1.83 0.27 -9.16
N PHE A 333 0.74 0.56 -9.89
CA PHE A 333 0.78 0.74 -11.35
C PHE A 333 0.22 2.11 -11.76
N THR A 334 0.91 2.81 -12.64
CA THR A 334 0.48 4.15 -13.12
C THR A 334 0.85 4.32 -14.59
N MET A 335 -0.08 4.82 -15.38
CA MET A 335 0.07 5.02 -16.81
C MET A 335 -0.65 6.28 -17.28
N THR A 336 -0.18 6.90 -18.36
CA THR A 336 -0.90 7.98 -19.06
C THR A 336 -2.05 7.40 -19.87
N HIS A 337 -3.10 8.18 -20.12
CA HIS A 337 -4.29 7.78 -20.90
C HIS A 337 -4.93 6.47 -20.43
N LEU A 338 -4.94 6.25 -19.11
CA LEU A 338 -5.48 5.05 -18.50
C LEU A 338 -6.97 5.17 -18.23
N ASP A 339 -7.72 4.17 -18.66
CA ASP A 339 -9.13 3.95 -18.34
C ASP A 339 -9.28 2.66 -17.51
N VAL A 340 -10.39 2.55 -16.80
CA VAL A 340 -10.69 1.40 -15.96
C VAL A 340 -12.11 0.91 -16.20
N VAL A 341 -12.23 -0.41 -16.35
CA VAL A 341 -13.50 -1.13 -16.39
C VAL A 341 -13.48 -2.16 -15.28
N VAL A 342 -14.51 -2.19 -14.44
CA VAL A 342 -14.69 -3.22 -13.41
C VAL A 342 -15.83 -4.11 -13.84
N VAL A 343 -15.54 -5.38 -14.09
CA VAL A 343 -16.52 -6.39 -14.45
C VAL A 343 -17.09 -6.99 -13.18
N ASP A 344 -18.41 -7.15 -13.11
CA ASP A 344 -19.11 -7.57 -11.89
C ASP A 344 -18.71 -6.72 -10.67
N ALA A 345 -18.84 -5.40 -10.82
CA ALA A 345 -18.43 -4.44 -9.80
C ALA A 345 -19.13 -4.64 -8.45
N GLY A 346 -20.29 -5.31 -8.45
CA GLY A 346 -21.04 -5.65 -7.24
C GLY A 346 -20.32 -6.60 -6.30
N SER A 347 -19.38 -7.40 -6.80
CA SER A 347 -18.60 -8.37 -6.02
C SER A 347 -17.38 -7.75 -5.32
N PHE A 348 -17.07 -6.49 -5.61
CA PHE A 348 -15.91 -5.79 -5.00
C PHE A 348 -16.30 -5.04 -3.74
N GLN A 349 -15.36 -4.96 -2.80
CA GLN A 349 -15.49 -4.10 -1.62
C GLN A 349 -15.32 -2.62 -1.99
N GLN A 350 -15.89 -1.73 -1.17
CA GLN A 350 -15.83 -0.28 -1.37
C GLN A 350 -14.40 0.23 -1.56
N GLU A 351 -13.47 -0.23 -0.74
CA GLU A 351 -12.07 0.19 -0.70
C GLU A 351 -11.36 -0.14 -2.01
N ALA A 352 -11.55 -1.36 -2.52
CA ALA A 352 -11.02 -1.79 -3.80
C ALA A 352 -11.57 -0.94 -4.95
N LEU A 353 -12.87 -0.68 -4.99
CA LEU A 353 -13.49 0.17 -6.01
C LEU A 353 -12.93 1.60 -6.02
N ILE A 354 -12.67 2.19 -4.85
CA ILE A 354 -12.04 3.51 -4.72
C ILE A 354 -10.60 3.48 -5.23
N GLN A 355 -9.81 2.46 -4.85
CA GLN A 355 -8.42 2.32 -5.28
C GLN A 355 -8.32 2.10 -6.78
N ILE A 356 -9.18 1.25 -7.35
CA ILE A 356 -9.28 0.98 -8.79
C ILE A 356 -9.68 2.25 -9.55
N ALA A 357 -10.74 2.95 -9.13
CA ALA A 357 -11.14 4.22 -9.73
C ALA A 357 -10.01 5.25 -9.67
N GLY A 358 -9.28 5.24 -8.58
CA GLY A 358 -8.13 6.11 -8.35
C GLY A 358 -6.93 5.87 -9.29
N ARG A 359 -6.93 4.82 -10.13
CA ARG A 359 -5.89 4.60 -11.15
C ARG A 359 -5.99 5.57 -12.31
N VAL A 360 -7.21 5.96 -12.66
CA VAL A 360 -7.48 6.86 -13.79
C VAL A 360 -7.05 8.28 -13.44
N GLY A 361 -6.41 8.97 -14.39
CA GLY A 361 -6.06 10.38 -14.26
C GLY A 361 -4.95 10.68 -13.25
N ARG A 362 -4.02 9.77 -12.97
CA ARG A 362 -2.90 10.01 -12.03
C ARG A 362 -1.80 10.90 -12.57
N LYS A 363 -1.62 10.94 -13.87
CA LYS A 363 -0.59 11.75 -14.52
C LYS A 363 -1.17 13.11 -14.92
N GLN A 364 -0.42 14.18 -14.71
CA GLN A 364 -0.82 15.54 -15.09
C GLN A 364 -1.13 15.68 -16.57
N GLN A 365 -0.41 14.96 -17.42
CA GLN A 365 -0.61 14.95 -18.88
C GLN A 365 -1.92 14.27 -19.31
N SER A 366 -2.53 13.46 -18.44
CA SER A 366 -3.80 12.77 -18.67
C SER A 366 -4.62 12.70 -17.39
N PRO A 367 -5.17 13.86 -16.93
CA PRO A 367 -5.78 13.97 -15.61
C PRO A 367 -7.19 13.37 -15.53
N SER A 368 -7.77 12.98 -16.66
CA SER A 368 -9.13 12.43 -16.77
C SER A 368 -9.15 11.12 -17.53
N GLY A 369 -10.24 10.38 -17.41
CA GLY A 369 -10.49 9.14 -18.14
C GLY A 369 -11.76 8.43 -17.68
N LEU A 370 -12.06 7.30 -18.30
CA LEU A 370 -13.24 6.49 -18.02
C LEU A 370 -13.04 5.62 -16.80
N VAL A 371 -13.97 5.66 -15.85
CA VAL A 371 -14.17 4.65 -14.82
C VAL A 371 -15.56 4.07 -15.02
N LEU A 372 -15.63 2.82 -15.46
CA LEU A 372 -16.87 2.13 -15.76
C LEU A 372 -17.06 0.92 -14.85
N PHE A 373 -18.14 0.90 -14.07
CA PHE A 373 -18.55 -0.21 -13.25
C PHE A 373 -19.68 -0.97 -13.93
N LEU A 374 -19.38 -2.17 -14.41
CA LEU A 374 -20.35 -3.09 -15.01
C LEU A 374 -20.94 -3.96 -13.90
N HIS A 375 -22.27 -4.09 -13.85
CA HIS A 375 -22.95 -4.78 -12.74
C HIS A 375 -24.29 -5.38 -13.17
N GLU A 376 -24.73 -6.42 -12.50
CA GLU A 376 -26.08 -7.02 -12.64
C GLU A 376 -27.09 -6.41 -11.65
N GLY A 377 -26.59 -5.71 -10.64
CA GLY A 377 -27.36 -4.96 -9.66
C GLY A 377 -26.44 -3.97 -8.92
N VAL A 378 -26.95 -2.78 -8.60
CA VAL A 378 -26.17 -1.76 -7.87
C VAL A 378 -26.07 -2.17 -6.39
N THR A 379 -24.86 -2.34 -5.89
CA THR A 379 -24.60 -2.71 -4.49
C THR A 379 -24.28 -1.51 -3.62
N LEU A 380 -24.37 -1.68 -2.30
CA LEU A 380 -24.02 -0.65 -1.33
C LEU A 380 -22.55 -0.23 -1.46
N SER A 381 -21.64 -1.18 -1.68
CA SER A 381 -20.20 -0.91 -1.90
C SER A 381 -19.97 0.04 -3.07
N MET A 382 -20.66 -0.17 -4.20
CA MET A 382 -20.58 0.71 -5.37
C MET A 382 -21.10 2.13 -5.07
N ILE A 383 -22.24 2.24 -4.38
CA ILE A 383 -22.81 3.53 -4.00
C ILE A 383 -21.89 4.29 -3.06
N LEU A 384 -21.37 3.61 -2.04
CA LEU A 384 -20.47 4.21 -1.05
C LEU A 384 -19.13 4.62 -1.69
N ALA A 385 -18.57 3.82 -2.59
CA ALA A 385 -17.36 4.19 -3.34
C ALA A 385 -17.58 5.49 -4.15
N LYS A 386 -18.66 5.54 -4.92
CA LYS A 386 -19.02 6.75 -5.71
C LYS A 386 -19.25 7.96 -4.82
N ARG A 387 -20.00 7.82 -3.71
CA ARG A 387 -20.26 8.91 -2.74
C ARG A 387 -18.97 9.40 -2.09
N ASN A 388 -18.04 8.50 -1.75
CA ASN A 388 -16.74 8.87 -1.19
C ASN A 388 -15.96 9.75 -2.18
N ILE A 389 -15.84 9.35 -3.44
CA ILE A 389 -15.14 10.10 -4.48
C ILE A 389 -15.77 11.49 -4.67
N ILE A 390 -17.11 11.58 -4.76
CA ILE A 390 -17.83 12.84 -4.88
C ILE A 390 -17.59 13.73 -3.65
N SER A 391 -17.63 13.15 -2.44
CA SER A 391 -17.40 13.88 -1.19
C SER A 391 -15.99 14.46 -1.13
N MET A 392 -14.98 13.69 -1.58
CA MET A 392 -13.59 14.16 -1.65
C MET A 392 -13.44 15.30 -2.66
N ASN A 393 -14.02 15.18 -3.85
CA ASN A 393 -14.01 16.27 -4.84
C ASN A 393 -14.65 17.54 -4.28
N ARG A 394 -15.82 17.44 -3.64
CA ARG A 394 -16.49 18.59 -3.01
C ARG A 394 -15.64 19.23 -1.89
N LEU A 395 -14.98 18.42 -1.07
CA LEU A 395 -14.09 18.92 -0.03
C LEU A 395 -12.87 19.62 -0.62
N ALA A 396 -12.32 19.10 -1.71
CA ALA A 396 -11.18 19.69 -2.40
C ALA A 396 -11.54 21.07 -3.02
N ILE A 397 -12.72 21.18 -3.65
CA ILE A 397 -13.25 22.46 -4.15
C ILE A 397 -13.44 23.45 -3.00
N LYS A 398 -14.12 23.02 -1.91
CA LYS A 398 -14.37 23.89 -0.74
C LYS A 398 -13.07 24.46 -0.15
N ARG A 399 -11.97 23.70 -0.23
CA ARG A 399 -10.64 24.13 0.27
C ARG A 399 -9.81 24.91 -0.76
N GLY A 400 -10.29 25.08 -1.98
CA GLY A 400 -9.55 25.71 -3.08
C GLY A 400 -8.32 24.93 -3.53
N TRP A 401 -8.34 23.60 -3.36
CA TRP A 401 -7.23 22.73 -3.73
C TRP A 401 -7.38 22.08 -5.10
N ILE A 402 -8.55 22.14 -5.69
CA ILE A 402 -8.81 21.83 -7.10
C ILE A 402 -9.64 22.94 -7.72
N ASP A 403 -9.50 23.11 -9.03
CA ASP A 403 -10.30 24.04 -9.81
C ASP A 403 -11.70 23.43 -10.05
N ALA A 404 -12.75 24.25 -10.02
CA ALA A 404 -14.15 23.81 -10.14
C ALA A 404 -14.52 23.47 -11.59
#